data_929ac364be74d7bb5a21f9024befe966
#
_entry.id   929ac364be74d7bb5a21f9024befe966
#
_cell.length_a   1.000
_cell.length_b   1.000
_cell.length_c   1.000
_cell.angle_alpha   90.00
_cell.angle_beta   90.00
_cell.angle_gamma   90.00
#
_symmetry.space_group_name_H-M   'P 1'
#
loop_
_entity.id
_entity.type
_entity.pdbx_description
1 polymer ?
#
loop_
_entity_poly.entity_id
_entity_poly.type
_entity_poly.pdbx_seq_one_letter_code
_entity_poly.pdbx_strand_id
1 'polypeptide(L)'
;MFVNKSIIAGLLVLLFERFVQIISAIYANHLISKALPIEQFGIWQYAFTFSNILMSLTWMCGSESVVPQLSRYSLRKKLIYCNTIFFARLSVSSLVATVSVILAITAESEIVRYYLLFSSVTLLAREPLMVGFAKWQSEGKLYLSGIIQIFGCIIRILTLYYLFIVINFDIKFLALPWVLEGIFVAIVMYCCSICKFPRISLVRLNDIGFLLKRSFFIWGGVVAYALFMKIDRFLLKGNISPVDYGIYSAASQINENTASVTLILIQVLAPILLYKNKKWKIFNRNLIVLSIIMFTAFSLFSFSLKPFTPYIFTFVFGHDYVTSANYYNILVFLLPFFAVDNLINAANLASKSYYYYTIKWCLVFLLCLSIYSALKVSAITAPIPSIFIALYISL
;
A
#
# COMPACT_ATOMS: atom_id res chain seq x y z
N MET A 1 -23.15 -25.01 8.86
CA MET A 1 -21.71 -24.89 9.17
C MET A 1 -21.49 -23.52 9.80
N PHE A 2 -21.45 -23.43 11.14
CA PHE A 2 -21.43 -22.16 11.86
C PHE A 2 -20.05 -21.50 11.68
N VAL A 3 -20.01 -20.38 10.98
CA VAL A 3 -18.85 -19.50 11.01
C VAL A 3 -18.77 -18.96 12.43
N ASN A 4 -17.65 -19.20 13.09
CA ASN A 4 -17.45 -18.84 14.49
C ASN A 4 -17.69 -17.33 14.65
N LYS A 5 -18.60 -16.90 15.53
CA LYS A 5 -18.98 -15.49 15.73
C LYS A 5 -17.76 -14.59 15.95
N SER A 6 -16.70 -15.11 16.57
CA SER A 6 -15.45 -14.38 16.78
C SER A 6 -14.68 -14.07 15.48
N ILE A 7 -14.78 -14.94 14.47
CA ILE A 7 -14.15 -14.72 13.16
C ILE A 7 -14.87 -13.61 12.39
N ILE A 8 -16.21 -13.64 12.43
CA ILE A 8 -17.04 -12.60 11.79
C ILE A 8 -16.77 -11.24 12.45
N ALA A 9 -16.75 -11.17 13.77
CA ALA A 9 -16.43 -9.95 14.49
C ALA A 9 -15.05 -9.42 14.14
N GLY A 10 -14.04 -10.29 14.06
CA GLY A 10 -12.69 -9.90 13.65
C GLY A 10 -12.62 -9.35 12.22
N LEU A 11 -13.37 -9.95 11.28
CA LEU A 11 -13.46 -9.46 9.90
C LEU A 11 -14.15 -8.09 9.82
N LEU A 12 -15.22 -7.89 10.60
CA LEU A 12 -15.92 -6.59 10.67
C LEU A 12 -15.02 -5.49 11.21
N VAL A 13 -14.19 -5.76 12.22
CA VAL A 13 -13.20 -4.80 12.74
C VAL A 13 -12.20 -4.41 11.65
N LEU A 14 -11.69 -5.36 10.88
CA LEU A 14 -10.75 -5.08 9.79
C LEU A 14 -11.40 -4.29 8.64
N LEU A 15 -12.66 -4.58 8.29
CA LEU A 15 -13.39 -3.79 7.29
C LEU A 15 -13.61 -2.36 7.78
N PHE A 16 -14.01 -2.20 9.03
CA PHE A 16 -14.22 -0.88 9.64
C PHE A 16 -12.90 -0.09 9.71
N GLU A 17 -11.81 -0.74 10.11
CA GLU A 17 -10.47 -0.13 10.12
C GLU A 17 -10.09 0.40 8.72
N ARG A 18 -10.30 -0.37 7.67
CA ARG A 18 -10.00 0.06 6.31
C ARG A 18 -10.87 1.24 5.85
N PHE A 19 -12.14 1.20 6.21
CA PHE A 19 -13.04 2.33 5.94
C PHE A 19 -12.54 3.61 6.62
N VAL A 20 -12.14 3.52 7.89
CA VAL A 20 -11.53 4.65 8.63
C VAL A 20 -10.24 5.13 7.97
N GLN A 21 -9.38 4.22 7.49
CA GLN A 21 -8.15 4.58 6.76
C GLN A 21 -8.43 5.36 5.49
N ILE A 22 -9.41 4.94 4.69
CA ILE A 22 -9.79 5.61 3.44
C ILE A 22 -10.33 7.02 3.75
N ILE A 23 -11.26 7.15 4.70
CA ILE A 23 -11.79 8.45 5.11
C ILE A 23 -10.68 9.36 5.62
N SER A 24 -9.80 8.84 6.47
CA SER A 24 -8.66 9.59 6.98
C SER A 24 -7.70 10.05 5.89
N ALA A 25 -7.46 9.22 4.86
CA ALA A 25 -6.64 9.59 3.70
C ALA A 25 -7.31 10.68 2.85
N ILE A 26 -8.63 10.59 2.62
CA ILE A 26 -9.40 11.60 1.90
C ILE A 26 -9.37 12.92 2.66
N TYR A 27 -9.59 12.89 3.97
CA TYR A 27 -9.56 14.09 4.81
C TYR A 27 -8.16 14.74 4.84
N ALA A 28 -7.10 13.94 4.92
CA ALA A 28 -5.73 14.43 4.84
C ALA A 28 -5.47 15.16 3.51
N ASN A 29 -5.88 14.55 2.39
CA ASN A 29 -5.74 15.16 1.08
C ASN A 29 -6.55 16.47 0.94
N HIS A 30 -7.77 16.51 1.53
CA HIS A 30 -8.60 17.69 1.58
C HIS A 30 -7.91 18.88 2.30
N LEU A 31 -7.34 18.63 3.48
CA LEU A 31 -6.63 19.67 4.23
C LEU A 31 -5.42 20.18 3.45
N ILE A 32 -4.63 19.26 2.91
CA ILE A 32 -3.38 19.60 2.22
C ILE A 32 -3.66 20.33 0.89
N SER A 33 -4.67 19.92 0.12
CA SER A 33 -5.02 20.56 -1.14
C SER A 33 -5.57 21.99 -0.96
N LYS A 34 -6.16 22.27 0.20
CA LYS A 34 -6.59 23.64 0.56
C LYS A 34 -5.47 24.53 1.04
N ALA A 35 -4.42 23.94 1.63
CA ALA A 35 -3.32 24.68 2.22
C ALA A 35 -2.18 24.94 1.21
N LEU A 36 -2.05 24.11 0.19
CA LEU A 36 -0.97 24.20 -0.80
C LEU A 36 -1.51 24.60 -2.17
N PRO A 37 -0.78 25.46 -2.93
CA PRO A 37 -1.01 25.65 -4.35
C PRO A 37 -0.95 24.30 -5.11
N ILE A 38 -1.66 24.16 -6.24
CA ILE A 38 -1.74 22.92 -7.02
C ILE A 38 -0.37 22.35 -7.36
N GLU A 39 0.58 23.21 -7.74
CA GLU A 39 1.96 22.84 -8.06
C GLU A 39 2.66 22.20 -6.86
N GLN A 40 2.57 22.83 -5.70
CA GLN A 40 3.17 22.32 -4.45
C GLN A 40 2.48 21.04 -3.98
N PHE A 41 1.17 20.93 -4.15
CA PHE A 41 0.43 19.71 -3.91
C PHE A 41 0.95 18.56 -4.80
N GLY A 42 1.21 18.82 -6.08
CA GLY A 42 1.84 17.86 -6.98
C GLY A 42 3.23 17.42 -6.50
N ILE A 43 4.08 18.36 -6.08
CA ILE A 43 5.41 18.05 -5.54
C ILE A 43 5.32 17.20 -4.27
N TRP A 44 4.37 17.52 -3.38
CA TRP A 44 4.11 16.72 -2.19
C TRP A 44 3.64 15.30 -2.54
N GLN A 45 2.70 15.16 -3.49
CA GLN A 45 2.23 13.85 -3.96
C GLN A 45 3.38 13.01 -4.55
N TYR A 46 4.32 13.65 -5.23
CA TYR A 46 5.55 12.99 -5.70
C TYR A 46 6.40 12.49 -4.53
N ALA A 47 6.68 13.35 -3.55
CA ALA A 47 7.45 12.99 -2.36
C ALA A 47 6.80 11.83 -1.59
N PHE A 48 5.48 11.90 -1.40
CA PHE A 48 4.67 10.86 -0.79
C PHE A 48 4.75 9.53 -1.56
N THR A 49 4.61 9.58 -2.87
CA THR A 49 4.71 8.41 -3.76
C THR A 49 6.09 7.78 -3.67
N PHE A 50 7.14 8.60 -3.71
CA PHE A 50 8.52 8.16 -3.63
C PHE A 50 8.83 7.48 -2.28
N SER A 51 8.37 8.09 -1.18
CA SER A 51 8.50 7.51 0.16
C SER A 51 7.78 6.16 0.26
N ASN A 52 6.59 6.00 -0.34
CA ASN A 52 5.87 4.73 -0.36
C ASN A 52 6.63 3.63 -1.15
N ILE A 53 7.34 3.99 -2.22
CA ILE A 53 8.19 3.04 -2.94
C ILE A 53 9.38 2.62 -2.06
N LEU A 54 10.07 3.56 -1.42
CA LEU A 54 11.13 3.23 -0.47
C LEU A 54 10.61 2.33 0.65
N MET A 55 9.40 2.59 1.16
CA MET A 55 8.76 1.75 2.15
C MET A 55 8.49 0.32 1.64
N SER A 56 8.11 0.15 0.37
CA SER A 56 7.92 -1.19 -0.21
C SER A 56 9.22 -2.00 -0.26
N LEU A 57 10.37 -1.35 -0.41
CA LEU A 57 11.67 -2.00 -0.34
C LEU A 57 11.98 -2.58 1.05
N THR A 58 11.45 -1.99 2.11
CA THR A 58 11.63 -2.48 3.49
C THR A 58 10.72 -3.67 3.84
N TRP A 59 9.73 -4.01 3.01
CA TRP A 59 8.80 -5.14 3.24
C TRP A 59 9.43 -6.52 3.07
N MET A 60 10.72 -6.59 2.97
CA MET A 60 11.44 -7.87 3.01
C MET A 60 11.11 -8.63 4.29
N CYS A 61 10.99 -9.95 4.22
CA CYS A 61 10.44 -10.78 5.29
C CYS A 61 8.98 -10.40 5.65
N GLY A 62 8.17 -10.07 4.63
CA GLY A 62 6.74 -9.78 4.76
C GLY A 62 5.93 -10.94 5.32
N SER A 63 4.67 -10.66 5.66
CA SER A 63 3.74 -11.63 6.23
C SER A 63 3.63 -12.90 5.42
N GLU A 64 3.65 -12.79 4.10
CA GLU A 64 3.51 -13.90 3.14
C GLU A 64 4.61 -14.95 3.32
N SER A 65 5.82 -14.50 3.67
CA SER A 65 6.97 -15.38 3.84
C SER A 65 7.13 -15.93 5.26
N VAL A 66 6.75 -15.16 6.30
CA VAL A 66 7.05 -15.49 7.70
C VAL A 66 5.88 -16.07 8.48
N VAL A 67 4.63 -15.68 8.20
CA VAL A 67 3.44 -16.15 8.93
C VAL A 67 3.24 -17.66 8.84
N PRO A 68 3.43 -18.35 7.70
CA PRO A 68 3.30 -19.80 7.62
C PRO A 68 4.26 -20.57 8.54
N GLN A 69 5.42 -19.98 8.85
CA GLN A 69 6.38 -20.59 9.79
C GLN A 69 6.02 -20.26 11.23
N LEU A 70 5.71 -18.99 11.51
CA LEU A 70 5.29 -18.56 12.83
C LEU A 70 4.09 -19.37 13.34
N SER A 71 3.14 -19.71 12.47
CA SER A 71 1.97 -20.51 12.86
C SER A 71 2.29 -21.93 13.34
N ARG A 72 3.44 -22.48 12.89
CA ARG A 72 3.88 -23.85 13.22
C ARG A 72 4.79 -23.93 14.46
N TYR A 73 5.32 -22.79 14.93
CA TYR A 73 6.30 -22.77 16.01
C TYR A 73 5.65 -22.73 17.39
N SER A 74 6.30 -23.37 18.38
CA SER A 74 5.98 -23.19 19.80
C SER A 74 6.29 -21.75 20.25
N LEU A 75 5.71 -21.31 21.36
CA LEU A 75 5.86 -19.93 21.85
C LEU A 75 7.31 -19.49 21.97
N ARG A 76 8.20 -20.35 22.52
CA ARG A 76 9.63 -20.03 22.65
C ARG A 76 10.31 -19.87 21.29
N LYS A 77 10.04 -20.77 20.34
CA LYS A 77 10.59 -20.69 18.98
C LYS A 77 10.02 -19.48 18.22
N LYS A 78 8.75 -19.16 18.42
CA LYS A 78 8.14 -17.94 17.84
C LYS A 78 8.88 -16.68 18.26
N LEU A 79 9.20 -16.53 19.55
CA LEU A 79 9.92 -15.35 20.05
C LEU A 79 11.32 -15.22 19.46
N ILE A 80 12.08 -16.33 19.38
CA ILE A 80 13.40 -16.34 18.73
C ILE A 80 13.28 -15.96 17.26
N TYR A 81 12.33 -16.53 16.56
CA TYR A 81 12.10 -16.24 15.15
C TYR A 81 11.62 -14.80 14.91
N CYS A 82 10.79 -14.23 15.79
CA CYS A 82 10.43 -12.82 15.74
C CYS A 82 11.65 -11.90 15.92
N ASN A 83 12.61 -12.26 16.78
CA ASN A 83 13.87 -11.54 16.89
C ASN A 83 14.68 -11.59 15.59
N THR A 84 14.78 -12.75 14.97
CA THR A 84 15.48 -12.89 13.69
C THR A 84 14.83 -12.02 12.60
N ILE A 85 13.48 -12.01 12.52
CA ILE A 85 12.74 -11.15 11.59
C ILE A 85 13.00 -9.68 11.88
N PHE A 86 12.99 -9.28 13.17
CA PHE A 86 13.24 -7.90 13.58
C PHE A 86 14.61 -7.41 13.07
N PHE A 87 15.68 -8.16 13.32
CA PHE A 87 17.02 -7.78 12.89
C PHE A 87 17.19 -7.87 11.36
N ALA A 88 16.55 -8.84 10.70
CA ALA A 88 16.55 -8.92 9.25
C ALA A 88 15.86 -7.71 8.62
N ARG A 89 14.72 -7.27 9.15
CA ARG A 89 14.04 -6.05 8.70
C ARG A 89 14.82 -4.80 9.06
N LEU A 90 15.44 -4.74 10.24
CA LEU A 90 16.25 -3.60 10.65
C LEU A 90 17.43 -3.39 9.70
N SER A 91 18.13 -4.47 9.28
CA SER A 91 19.24 -4.33 8.33
C SER A 91 18.79 -3.77 6.97
N VAL A 92 17.67 -4.26 6.43
CA VAL A 92 17.12 -3.74 5.15
C VAL A 92 16.62 -2.32 5.33
N SER A 93 15.88 -2.04 6.41
CA SER A 93 15.34 -0.69 6.70
C SER A 93 16.44 0.34 6.89
N SER A 94 17.57 -0.03 7.50
CA SER A 94 18.73 0.84 7.66
C SER A 94 19.34 1.21 6.30
N LEU A 95 19.49 0.25 5.39
CA LEU A 95 19.97 0.51 4.03
C LEU A 95 19.02 1.43 3.27
N VAL A 96 17.73 1.15 3.29
CA VAL A 96 16.74 1.97 2.58
C VAL A 96 16.62 3.37 3.18
N ALA A 97 16.69 3.50 4.50
CA ALA A 97 16.70 4.79 5.17
C ALA A 97 17.94 5.62 4.81
N THR A 98 19.11 4.99 4.73
CA THR A 98 20.33 5.67 4.24
C THR A 98 20.15 6.18 2.81
N VAL A 99 19.59 5.36 1.92
CA VAL A 99 19.25 5.79 0.55
C VAL A 99 18.24 6.95 0.57
N SER A 100 17.21 6.90 1.44
CA SER A 100 16.24 7.99 1.59
C SER A 100 16.92 9.30 2.01
N VAL A 101 17.88 9.25 2.94
CA VAL A 101 18.64 10.43 3.39
C VAL A 101 19.52 10.97 2.27
N ILE A 102 20.25 10.12 1.54
CA ILE A 102 21.08 10.54 0.40
C ILE A 102 20.21 11.25 -0.65
N LEU A 103 19.08 10.67 -1.01
CA LEU A 103 18.14 11.26 -1.97
C LEU A 103 17.54 12.58 -1.46
N ALA A 104 17.31 12.69 -0.15
CA ALA A 104 16.84 13.93 0.45
C ALA A 104 17.87 15.06 0.32
N ILE A 105 19.16 14.75 0.54
CA ILE A 105 20.24 15.74 0.44
C ILE A 105 20.41 16.23 -1.02
N THR A 106 20.22 15.35 -2.01
CA THR A 106 20.33 15.69 -3.43
C THR A 106 19.05 16.29 -4.01
N ALA A 107 17.94 16.32 -3.25
CA ALA A 107 16.67 16.86 -3.72
C ALA A 107 16.70 18.39 -3.85
N GLU A 108 16.30 18.91 -5.02
CA GLU A 108 16.18 20.34 -5.28
C GLU A 108 15.01 20.99 -4.53
N SER A 109 13.87 20.29 -4.47
CA SER A 109 12.67 20.78 -3.79
C SER A 109 12.74 20.59 -2.29
N GLU A 110 12.49 21.67 -1.52
CA GLU A 110 12.42 21.60 -0.05
C GLU A 110 11.35 20.61 0.44
N ILE A 111 10.19 20.56 -0.21
CA ILE A 111 9.11 19.62 0.14
C ILE A 111 9.62 18.18 0.05
N VAL A 112 10.29 17.83 -1.06
CA VAL A 112 10.82 16.46 -1.25
C VAL A 112 11.90 16.18 -0.22
N ARG A 113 12.81 17.13 0.00
CA ARG A 113 13.92 17.00 0.97
C ARG A 113 13.42 16.68 2.37
N TYR A 114 12.58 17.53 2.93
CA TYR A 114 12.08 17.33 4.29
C TYR A 114 11.17 16.10 4.40
N TYR A 115 10.34 15.85 3.38
CA TYR A 115 9.47 14.67 3.38
C TYR A 115 10.29 13.38 3.44
N LEU A 116 11.35 13.24 2.65
CA LEU A 116 12.22 12.06 2.64
C LEU A 116 13.03 11.93 3.93
N LEU A 117 13.52 13.05 4.50
CA LEU A 117 14.22 13.05 5.79
C LEU A 117 13.30 12.53 6.91
N PHE A 118 12.10 13.05 7.04
CA PHE A 118 11.15 12.60 8.06
C PHE A 118 10.70 11.16 7.82
N SER A 119 10.44 10.78 6.57
CA SER A 119 10.04 9.40 6.25
C SER A 119 11.15 8.39 6.54
N SER A 120 12.43 8.76 6.46
CA SER A 120 13.54 7.88 6.83
C SER A 120 13.47 7.39 8.29
N VAL A 121 12.96 8.23 9.18
CA VAL A 121 12.70 7.86 10.59
C VAL A 121 11.62 6.78 10.67
N THR A 122 10.58 6.90 9.86
CA THR A 122 9.52 5.88 9.80
C THR A 122 10.06 4.55 9.26
N LEU A 123 10.89 4.59 8.23
CA LEU A 123 11.53 3.39 7.67
C LEU A 123 12.36 2.65 8.71
N LEU A 124 13.15 3.38 9.51
CA LEU A 124 13.98 2.79 10.58
C LEU A 124 13.18 2.28 11.77
N ALA A 125 12.21 3.04 12.23
CA ALA A 125 11.51 2.74 13.47
C ALA A 125 10.31 1.80 13.28
N ARG A 126 9.49 2.04 12.25
CA ARG A 126 8.23 1.32 12.04
C ARG A 126 8.47 -0.10 11.54
N GLU A 127 9.23 -0.27 10.47
CA GLU A 127 9.28 -1.53 9.73
C GLU A 127 9.85 -2.73 10.52
N PRO A 128 10.91 -2.57 11.32
CA PRO A 128 11.37 -3.65 12.18
C PRO A 128 10.35 -4.04 13.26
N LEU A 129 9.65 -3.05 13.84
CA LEU A 129 8.66 -3.26 14.90
C LEU A 129 7.38 -3.94 14.38
N MET A 130 7.07 -3.80 13.09
CA MET A 130 5.90 -4.45 12.47
C MET A 130 5.98 -5.99 12.44
N VAL A 131 7.04 -6.59 12.95
CA VAL A 131 7.08 -8.03 13.24
C VAL A 131 5.95 -8.46 14.20
N GLY A 132 5.48 -7.56 15.06
CA GLY A 132 4.32 -7.79 15.94
C GLY A 132 3.04 -8.10 15.17
N PHE A 133 2.82 -7.43 14.04
CA PHE A 133 1.72 -7.70 13.12
C PHE A 133 1.75 -9.15 12.60
N ALA A 134 2.90 -9.60 12.10
CA ALA A 134 3.07 -10.96 11.60
C ALA A 134 2.82 -12.02 12.69
N LYS A 135 3.22 -11.74 13.93
CA LYS A 135 2.94 -12.63 15.07
C LYS A 135 1.44 -12.73 15.33
N TRP A 136 0.72 -11.62 15.44
CA TRP A 136 -0.74 -11.62 15.65
C TRP A 136 -1.48 -12.28 14.50
N GLN A 137 -1.05 -12.06 13.27
CA GLN A 137 -1.59 -12.75 12.10
C GLN A 137 -1.42 -14.27 12.22
N SER A 138 -0.25 -14.74 12.68
CA SER A 138 0.01 -16.17 12.89
C SER A 138 -0.82 -16.80 14.02
N GLU A 139 -1.35 -15.96 14.91
CA GLU A 139 -2.18 -16.36 16.06
C GLU A 139 -3.69 -16.16 15.81
N GLY A 140 -4.08 -15.64 14.64
CA GLY A 140 -5.48 -15.33 14.31
C GLY A 140 -6.05 -14.10 15.03
N LYS A 141 -5.18 -13.25 15.61
CA LYS A 141 -5.54 -12.05 16.39
C LYS A 141 -5.42 -10.76 15.58
N LEU A 142 -5.62 -10.84 14.27
CA LEU A 142 -5.40 -9.71 13.36
C LEU A 142 -6.31 -8.51 13.66
N TYR A 143 -7.48 -8.74 14.25
CA TYR A 143 -8.41 -7.67 14.65
C TYR A 143 -7.80 -6.67 15.65
N LEU A 144 -6.85 -7.11 16.50
CA LEU A 144 -6.15 -6.21 17.41
C LEU A 144 -5.30 -5.18 16.66
N SER A 145 -4.70 -5.59 15.54
CA SER A 145 -3.95 -4.67 14.69
C SER A 145 -4.86 -3.61 14.07
N GLY A 146 -6.08 -4.00 13.67
CA GLY A 146 -7.07 -3.06 13.15
C GLY A 146 -7.43 -1.96 14.15
N ILE A 147 -7.66 -2.34 15.41
CA ILE A 147 -7.96 -1.37 16.47
C ILE A 147 -6.81 -0.36 16.64
N ILE A 148 -5.55 -0.84 16.69
CA ILE A 148 -4.39 0.05 16.84
C ILE A 148 -4.24 0.98 15.64
N GLN A 149 -4.50 0.49 14.43
CA GLN A 149 -4.45 1.31 13.21
C GLN A 149 -5.52 2.39 13.20
N ILE A 150 -6.71 2.15 13.74
CA ILE A 150 -7.75 3.18 13.92
C ILE A 150 -7.23 4.31 14.82
N PHE A 151 -6.60 3.99 15.97
CA PHE A 151 -5.98 5.00 16.81
C PHE A 151 -4.84 5.75 16.10
N GLY A 152 -4.06 5.04 15.28
CA GLY A 152 -3.04 5.66 14.42
C GLY A 152 -3.65 6.70 13.46
N CYS A 153 -4.77 6.37 12.80
CA CYS A 153 -5.49 7.30 11.93
C CYS A 153 -5.99 8.54 12.70
N ILE A 154 -6.47 8.36 13.92
CA ILE A 154 -6.90 9.48 14.78
C ILE A 154 -5.69 10.40 15.07
N ILE A 155 -4.54 9.84 15.43
CA ILE A 155 -3.31 10.63 15.67
C ILE A 155 -2.93 11.41 14.42
N ARG A 156 -2.96 10.79 13.23
CA ARG A 156 -2.69 11.47 11.96
C ARG A 156 -3.63 12.65 11.74
N ILE A 157 -4.95 12.45 11.91
CA ILE A 157 -5.95 13.50 11.72
C ILE A 157 -5.75 14.64 12.71
N LEU A 158 -5.55 14.32 13.99
CA LEU A 158 -5.32 15.33 15.02
C LEU A 158 -4.04 16.13 14.77
N THR A 159 -2.97 15.46 14.35
CA THR A 159 -1.71 16.12 14.01
C THR A 159 -1.87 17.04 12.80
N LEU A 160 -2.57 16.58 11.74
CA LEU A 160 -2.89 17.43 10.59
C LEU A 160 -3.70 18.64 10.99
N TYR A 161 -4.78 18.43 11.74
CA TYR A 161 -5.63 19.52 12.24
C TYR A 161 -4.81 20.56 13.02
N TYR A 162 -3.98 20.11 13.95
CA TYR A 162 -3.13 20.98 14.76
C TYR A 162 -2.12 21.77 13.92
N LEU A 163 -1.45 21.11 12.98
CA LEU A 163 -0.48 21.75 12.11
C LEU A 163 -1.13 22.80 11.20
N PHE A 164 -2.27 22.48 10.56
CA PHE A 164 -2.89 23.37 9.57
C PHE A 164 -3.72 24.49 10.18
N ILE A 165 -4.38 24.27 11.32
CA ILE A 165 -5.32 25.22 11.90
C ILE A 165 -4.73 26.02 13.05
N VAL A 166 -3.83 25.41 13.86
CA VAL A 166 -3.33 26.03 15.07
C VAL A 166 -1.98 26.74 14.87
N ILE A 167 -1.04 26.15 14.11
CA ILE A 167 0.37 26.63 14.05
C ILE A 167 0.67 27.46 12.80
N ASN A 168 -0.28 27.64 11.84
CA ASN A 168 0.05 28.25 10.55
C ASN A 168 1.28 27.58 9.90
N PHE A 169 1.07 26.42 9.43
CA PHE A 169 1.92 25.37 8.90
C PHE A 169 3.20 25.81 8.12
N ASP A 170 4.35 25.28 8.54
CA ASP A 170 5.57 25.25 7.71
C ASP A 170 5.60 23.93 6.91
N ILE A 171 5.79 24.04 5.59
CA ILE A 171 5.89 22.92 4.62
C ILE A 171 6.89 21.83 5.08
N LYS A 172 7.89 22.20 5.90
CA LYS A 172 8.88 21.27 6.46
C LYS A 172 8.28 20.13 7.28
N PHE A 173 7.14 20.34 7.93
CA PHE A 173 6.52 19.36 8.82
C PHE A 173 5.44 18.51 8.14
N LEU A 174 5.29 18.58 6.83
CA LEU A 174 4.24 17.92 6.07
C LEU A 174 4.22 16.38 6.23
N ALA A 175 5.37 15.77 6.47
CA ALA A 175 5.48 14.33 6.70
C ALA A 175 5.16 13.89 8.14
N LEU A 176 5.17 14.82 9.11
CA LEU A 176 5.09 14.53 10.54
C LEU A 176 3.85 13.70 10.92
N PRO A 177 2.63 13.96 10.40
CA PRO A 177 1.45 13.16 10.72
C PRO A 177 1.61 11.67 10.42
N TRP A 178 2.20 11.32 9.27
CA TRP A 178 2.47 9.91 8.89
C TRP A 178 3.58 9.29 9.72
N VAL A 179 4.59 10.08 10.11
CA VAL A 179 5.68 9.63 10.98
C VAL A 179 5.15 9.28 12.36
N LEU A 180 4.38 10.17 12.97
CA LEU A 180 3.80 9.94 14.30
C LEU A 180 2.83 8.77 14.31
N GLU A 181 1.92 8.69 13.33
CA GLU A 181 1.04 7.54 13.15
C GLU A 181 1.85 6.25 13.05
N GLY A 182 2.83 6.20 12.11
CA GLY A 182 3.61 5.00 11.83
C GLY A 182 4.40 4.50 13.04
N ILE A 183 5.05 5.41 13.77
CA ILE A 183 5.82 5.07 14.97
C ILE A 183 4.89 4.61 16.10
N PHE A 184 3.80 5.33 16.35
CA PHE A 184 2.82 4.95 17.38
C PHE A 184 2.28 3.54 17.13
N VAL A 185 1.76 3.29 15.91
CA VAL A 185 1.21 1.98 15.53
C VAL A 185 2.24 0.88 15.73
N ALA A 186 3.47 1.09 15.28
CA ALA A 186 4.52 0.08 15.35
C ALA A 186 4.95 -0.22 16.79
N ILE A 187 5.14 0.80 17.62
CA ILE A 187 5.52 0.63 19.03
C ILE A 187 4.41 -0.12 19.78
N VAL A 188 3.15 0.33 19.66
CA VAL A 188 2.04 -0.29 20.37
C VAL A 188 1.83 -1.74 19.90
N MET A 189 1.88 -2.00 18.60
CA MET A 189 1.80 -3.37 18.08
C MET A 189 2.92 -4.27 18.61
N TYR A 190 4.15 -3.77 18.61
CA TYR A 190 5.29 -4.53 19.09
C TYR A 190 5.16 -4.82 20.60
N CYS A 191 4.91 -3.82 21.40
CA CYS A 191 4.77 -3.94 22.87
C CYS A 191 3.63 -4.89 23.24
N CYS A 192 2.45 -4.74 22.62
CA CYS A 192 1.30 -5.59 22.93
C CYS A 192 1.44 -7.03 22.41
N SER A 193 2.18 -7.25 21.31
CA SER A 193 2.31 -8.58 20.72
C SER A 193 3.47 -9.38 21.32
N ILE A 194 4.64 -8.79 21.49
CA ILE A 194 5.89 -9.49 21.83
C ILE A 194 6.25 -9.33 23.30
N CYS A 195 5.96 -8.16 23.91
CA CYS A 195 6.19 -7.83 25.33
C CYS A 195 7.64 -8.00 25.80
N LYS A 196 8.61 -8.11 24.90
CA LYS A 196 10.05 -8.31 25.21
C LYS A 196 10.89 -7.52 24.22
N PHE A 197 11.92 -6.85 24.73
CA PHE A 197 12.88 -6.17 23.87
C PHE A 197 13.63 -7.15 22.96
N PRO A 198 13.95 -6.77 21.73
CA PRO A 198 14.74 -7.61 20.81
C PRO A 198 16.14 -7.81 21.39
N ARG A 199 16.65 -9.05 21.33
CA ARG A 199 17.97 -9.42 21.84
C ARG A 199 18.81 -9.98 20.72
N ILE A 200 19.89 -9.30 20.37
CA ILE A 200 20.81 -9.73 19.31
C ILE A 200 21.49 -11.05 19.66
N SER A 201 21.74 -11.30 20.95
CA SER A 201 22.36 -12.55 21.43
C SER A 201 21.57 -13.83 21.14
N LEU A 202 20.28 -13.69 20.79
CA LEU A 202 19.42 -14.82 20.43
C LEU A 202 19.39 -15.09 18.92
N VAL A 203 20.11 -14.31 18.13
CA VAL A 203 20.05 -14.35 16.66
C VAL A 203 21.41 -14.70 16.08
N ARG A 204 21.43 -15.67 15.16
CA ARG A 204 22.61 -16.00 14.38
C ARG A 204 22.58 -15.27 13.04
N LEU A 205 23.71 -14.72 12.60
CA LEU A 205 23.80 -14.02 11.31
C LEU A 205 23.37 -14.92 10.13
N ASN A 206 23.70 -16.22 10.20
CA ASN A 206 23.29 -17.20 9.20
C ASN A 206 21.76 -17.34 9.09
N ASP A 207 21.03 -17.21 10.22
CA ASP A 207 19.58 -17.29 10.25
C ASP A 207 18.96 -16.05 9.56
N ILE A 208 19.57 -14.87 9.73
CA ILE A 208 19.18 -13.65 9.02
C ILE A 208 19.39 -13.82 7.52
N GLY A 209 20.59 -14.24 7.08
CA GLY A 209 20.91 -14.45 5.66
C GLY A 209 19.97 -15.47 5.00
N PHE A 210 19.68 -16.58 5.68
CA PHE A 210 18.74 -17.58 5.20
C PHE A 210 17.32 -17.02 5.05
N LEU A 211 16.86 -16.24 6.03
CA LEU A 211 15.53 -15.63 6.00
C LEU A 211 15.40 -14.60 4.86
N LEU A 212 16.41 -13.75 4.67
CA LEU A 212 16.47 -12.79 3.58
C LEU A 212 16.44 -13.50 2.21
N LYS A 213 17.30 -14.50 2.01
CA LYS A 213 17.37 -15.28 0.76
C LYS A 213 16.02 -15.94 0.42
N ARG A 214 15.36 -16.51 1.43
CA ARG A 214 14.06 -17.16 1.24
C ARG A 214 12.94 -16.15 0.89
N SER A 215 12.97 -14.96 1.51
CA SER A 215 11.95 -13.94 1.31
C SER A 215 12.17 -13.13 0.03
N PHE A 216 13.39 -13.12 -0.50
CA PHE A 216 13.81 -12.25 -1.62
C PHE A 216 12.90 -12.40 -2.85
N PHE A 217 12.55 -13.63 -3.19
CA PHE A 217 11.76 -13.88 -4.40
C PHE A 217 10.34 -13.30 -4.28
N ILE A 218 9.64 -13.54 -3.16
CA ILE A 218 8.29 -13.01 -2.93
C ILE A 218 8.35 -11.48 -2.83
N TRP A 219 9.35 -10.97 -2.13
CA TRP A 219 9.59 -9.54 -1.98
C TRP A 219 9.78 -8.84 -3.32
N GLY A 220 10.53 -9.44 -4.25
CA GLY A 220 10.71 -8.89 -5.60
C GLY A 220 9.38 -8.66 -6.33
N GLY A 221 8.44 -9.59 -6.23
CA GLY A 221 7.09 -9.43 -6.79
C GLY A 221 6.28 -8.31 -6.12
N VAL A 222 6.38 -8.18 -4.80
CA VAL A 222 5.69 -7.10 -4.05
C VAL A 222 6.26 -5.74 -4.42
N VAL A 223 7.57 -5.62 -4.57
CA VAL A 223 8.24 -4.38 -5.01
C VAL A 223 7.86 -4.04 -6.45
N ALA A 224 7.88 -5.03 -7.36
CA ALA A 224 7.47 -4.82 -8.75
C ALA A 224 6.01 -4.33 -8.86
N TYR A 225 5.10 -4.92 -8.07
CA TYR A 225 3.72 -4.44 -7.96
C TYR A 225 3.63 -3.00 -7.46
N ALA A 226 4.36 -2.67 -6.38
CA ALA A 226 4.36 -1.34 -5.81
C ALA A 226 4.93 -0.29 -6.79
N LEU A 227 5.98 -0.64 -7.54
CA LEU A 227 6.54 0.18 -8.60
C LEU A 227 5.53 0.37 -9.74
N PHE A 228 4.88 -0.70 -10.20
CA PHE A 228 3.85 -0.61 -11.23
C PHE A 228 2.72 0.34 -10.86
N MET A 229 2.21 0.24 -9.62
CA MET A 229 1.12 1.10 -9.13
C MET A 229 1.47 2.59 -9.02
N LYS A 230 2.76 2.94 -9.09
CA LYS A 230 3.25 4.31 -8.89
C LYS A 230 4.04 4.86 -10.08
N ILE A 231 4.29 4.04 -11.10
CA ILE A 231 5.18 4.39 -12.21
C ILE A 231 4.65 5.57 -13.03
N ASP A 232 3.32 5.66 -13.16
CA ASP A 232 2.64 6.74 -13.87
C ASP A 232 3.08 8.14 -13.38
N ARG A 233 3.13 8.33 -12.06
CA ARG A 233 3.56 9.60 -11.47
C ARG A 233 5.03 9.91 -11.72
N PHE A 234 5.89 8.89 -11.77
CA PHE A 234 7.31 9.09 -12.09
C PHE A 234 7.52 9.47 -13.56
N LEU A 235 6.80 8.79 -14.44
CA LEU A 235 6.91 9.04 -15.88
C LEU A 235 6.32 10.38 -16.29
N LEU A 236 5.28 10.85 -15.60
CA LEU A 236 4.66 12.15 -15.87
C LEU A 236 5.45 13.34 -15.32
N LYS A 237 6.14 13.14 -14.19
CA LYS A 237 6.93 14.24 -13.61
C LYS A 237 8.02 14.70 -14.58
N GLY A 238 8.00 15.96 -14.93
CA GLY A 238 8.94 16.57 -15.88
C GLY A 238 8.49 16.51 -17.36
N ASN A 239 7.43 15.75 -17.69
CA ASN A 239 6.87 15.69 -19.04
C ASN A 239 5.59 16.49 -19.23
N ILE A 240 4.99 16.95 -18.14
CA ILE A 240 3.77 17.80 -18.13
C ILE A 240 3.99 18.99 -17.21
N SER A 241 3.11 19.99 -17.31
CA SER A 241 3.19 21.18 -16.44
C SER A 241 3.06 20.80 -14.96
N PRO A 242 3.68 21.53 -14.02
CA PRO A 242 3.53 21.27 -12.58
C PRO A 242 2.07 21.29 -12.10
N VAL A 243 1.25 22.18 -12.70
CA VAL A 243 -0.19 22.26 -12.41
C VAL A 243 -0.93 21.00 -12.87
N ASP A 244 -0.71 20.56 -14.13
CA ASP A 244 -1.34 19.33 -14.66
C ASP A 244 -0.89 18.11 -13.87
N TYR A 245 0.35 18.10 -13.42
CA TYR A 245 0.87 17.03 -12.56
C TYR A 245 0.13 16.98 -11.22
N GLY A 246 -0.14 18.13 -10.61
CA GLY A 246 -0.93 18.22 -9.38
C GLY A 246 -2.37 17.69 -9.57
N ILE A 247 -3.01 18.11 -10.66
CA ILE A 247 -4.36 17.67 -11.06
C ILE A 247 -4.40 16.16 -11.29
N TYR A 248 -3.44 15.62 -12.06
CA TYR A 248 -3.33 14.16 -12.29
C TYR A 248 -3.08 13.39 -10.99
N SER A 249 -2.21 13.89 -10.13
CA SER A 249 -1.86 13.25 -8.88
C SER A 249 -3.06 13.12 -7.93
N ALA A 250 -3.96 14.10 -7.92
CA ALA A 250 -5.22 14.02 -7.17
C ALA A 250 -6.11 12.88 -7.70
N ALA A 251 -6.24 12.76 -9.03
CA ALA A 251 -7.00 11.68 -9.66
C ALA A 251 -6.41 10.30 -9.35
N SER A 252 -5.10 10.15 -9.50
CA SER A 252 -4.38 8.91 -9.21
C SER A 252 -4.51 8.49 -7.74
N GLN A 253 -4.47 9.45 -6.80
CA GLN A 253 -4.64 9.18 -5.37
C GLN A 253 -6.05 8.64 -5.03
N ILE A 254 -7.10 9.21 -5.59
CA ILE A 254 -8.47 8.69 -5.40
C ILE A 254 -8.60 7.30 -6.04
N ASN A 255 -8.00 7.09 -7.22
CA ASN A 255 -8.01 5.77 -7.86
C ASN A 255 -7.32 4.69 -7.02
N GLU A 256 -6.19 4.99 -6.39
CA GLU A 256 -5.52 4.07 -5.46
C GLU A 256 -6.39 3.73 -4.24
N ASN A 257 -7.07 4.72 -3.68
CA ASN A 257 -7.97 4.51 -2.56
C ASN A 257 -9.15 3.61 -2.96
N THR A 258 -9.74 3.82 -4.15
CA THR A 258 -10.81 2.96 -4.68
C THR A 258 -10.31 1.56 -5.02
N ALA A 259 -9.12 1.42 -5.60
CA ALA A 259 -8.50 0.12 -5.86
C ALA A 259 -8.24 -0.68 -4.58
N SER A 260 -7.90 -0.01 -3.48
CA SER A 260 -7.71 -0.67 -2.18
C SER A 260 -8.98 -1.37 -1.67
N VAL A 261 -10.17 -0.90 -2.04
CA VAL A 261 -11.46 -1.54 -1.69
C VAL A 261 -11.55 -2.95 -2.27
N THR A 262 -11.01 -3.17 -3.47
CA THR A 262 -11.00 -4.51 -4.10
C THR A 262 -10.19 -5.50 -3.27
N LEU A 263 -9.03 -5.09 -2.76
CA LEU A 263 -8.17 -5.91 -1.89
C LEU A 263 -8.91 -6.31 -0.60
N ILE A 264 -9.61 -5.37 0.03
CA ILE A 264 -10.35 -5.61 1.27
C ILE A 264 -11.43 -6.66 1.05
N LEU A 265 -12.24 -6.49 0.00
CA LEU A 265 -13.31 -7.43 -0.32
C LEU A 265 -12.76 -8.84 -0.55
N ILE A 266 -11.62 -8.95 -1.24
CA ILE A 266 -11.00 -10.25 -1.50
C ILE A 266 -10.41 -10.85 -0.24
N GLN A 267 -9.76 -10.07 0.63
CA GLN A 267 -9.26 -10.56 1.92
C GLN A 267 -10.37 -11.17 2.78
N VAL A 268 -11.60 -10.68 2.66
CA VAL A 268 -12.77 -11.22 3.36
C VAL A 268 -13.38 -12.42 2.63
N LEU A 269 -13.52 -12.34 1.31
CA LEU A 269 -14.24 -13.37 0.52
C LEU A 269 -13.38 -14.59 0.22
N ALA A 270 -12.09 -14.44 -0.04
CA ALA A 270 -11.21 -15.55 -0.42
C ALA A 270 -11.14 -16.68 0.65
N PRO A 271 -11.00 -16.40 1.96
CA PRO A 271 -11.00 -17.45 2.97
C PRO A 271 -12.31 -18.22 3.03
N ILE A 272 -13.43 -17.55 2.76
CA ILE A 272 -14.77 -18.14 2.86
C ILE A 272 -15.10 -18.98 1.62
N LEU A 273 -14.81 -18.43 0.42
CA LEU A 273 -15.28 -18.98 -0.84
C LEU A 273 -14.23 -19.82 -1.57
N LEU A 274 -12.93 -19.51 -1.39
CA LEU A 274 -11.85 -20.21 -2.08
C LEU A 274 -11.12 -21.21 -1.18
N TYR A 275 -10.56 -20.79 -0.05
CA TYR A 275 -9.61 -21.60 0.72
C TYR A 275 -10.22 -22.82 1.40
N LYS A 276 -11.54 -22.82 1.64
CA LYS A 276 -12.25 -23.98 2.24
C LYS A 276 -12.37 -25.17 1.28
N ASN A 277 -12.30 -24.94 -0.02
CA ASN A 277 -12.54 -25.98 -1.01
C ASN A 277 -11.24 -26.70 -1.36
N LYS A 278 -11.08 -27.93 -0.83
CA LYS A 278 -9.92 -28.80 -1.15
C LYS A 278 -10.03 -29.45 -2.54
N LYS A 279 -11.22 -29.54 -3.14
CA LYS A 279 -11.43 -30.14 -4.46
C LYS A 279 -11.14 -29.10 -5.55
N TRP A 280 -10.13 -29.35 -6.38
CA TRP A 280 -9.66 -28.45 -7.45
C TRP A 280 -10.78 -27.99 -8.40
N LYS A 281 -11.67 -28.89 -8.78
CA LYS A 281 -12.81 -28.56 -9.68
C LYS A 281 -13.76 -27.53 -9.06
N ILE A 282 -14.05 -27.63 -7.75
CA ILE A 282 -14.92 -26.70 -7.03
C ILE A 282 -14.19 -25.37 -6.83
N PHE A 283 -12.90 -25.42 -6.50
CA PHE A 283 -12.06 -24.23 -6.35
C PHE A 283 -12.04 -23.39 -7.63
N ASN A 284 -11.74 -24.01 -8.79
CA ASN A 284 -11.69 -23.30 -10.08
C ASN A 284 -13.06 -22.76 -10.48
N ARG A 285 -14.16 -23.51 -10.29
CA ARG A 285 -15.50 -23.01 -10.54
C ARG A 285 -15.82 -21.77 -9.70
N ASN A 286 -15.53 -21.82 -8.41
CA ASN A 286 -15.76 -20.69 -7.53
C ASN A 286 -14.87 -19.48 -7.88
N LEU A 287 -13.65 -19.71 -8.29
CA LEU A 287 -12.74 -18.66 -8.75
C LEU A 287 -13.32 -17.95 -9.99
N ILE A 288 -13.76 -18.71 -11.01
CA ILE A 288 -14.33 -18.12 -12.22
C ILE A 288 -15.61 -17.35 -11.90
N VAL A 289 -16.54 -17.95 -11.16
CA VAL A 289 -17.81 -17.29 -10.82
C VAL A 289 -17.55 -16.00 -10.02
N LEU A 290 -16.65 -16.05 -9.04
CA LEU A 290 -16.33 -14.88 -8.24
C LEU A 290 -15.60 -13.79 -9.07
N SER A 291 -14.75 -14.19 -10.04
CA SER A 291 -14.12 -13.26 -10.98
C SER A 291 -15.16 -12.53 -11.83
N ILE A 292 -16.15 -13.24 -12.37
CA ILE A 292 -17.23 -12.64 -13.16
C ILE A 292 -18.05 -11.67 -12.29
N ILE A 293 -18.43 -12.09 -11.07
CA ILE A 293 -19.20 -11.23 -10.15
C ILE A 293 -18.42 -9.97 -9.80
N MET A 294 -17.12 -10.09 -9.47
CA MET A 294 -16.27 -8.95 -9.14
C MET A 294 -16.09 -8.03 -10.34
N PHE A 295 -15.81 -8.59 -11.52
CA PHE A 295 -15.66 -7.79 -12.74
C PHE A 295 -16.92 -7.00 -13.05
N THR A 296 -18.09 -7.65 -13.05
CA THR A 296 -19.37 -6.98 -13.36
C THR A 296 -19.74 -5.94 -12.29
N ALA A 297 -19.59 -6.26 -11.01
CA ALA A 297 -19.90 -5.34 -9.92
C ALA A 297 -19.02 -4.08 -9.97
N PHE A 298 -17.72 -4.22 -10.15
CA PHE A 298 -16.81 -3.08 -10.24
C PHE A 298 -16.92 -2.33 -11.56
N SER A 299 -17.31 -2.99 -12.66
CA SER A 299 -17.65 -2.29 -13.91
C SER A 299 -18.87 -1.39 -13.73
N LEU A 300 -19.95 -1.93 -13.16
CA LEU A 300 -21.16 -1.13 -12.86
C LEU A 300 -20.84 0.02 -11.91
N PHE A 301 -20.04 -0.23 -10.88
CA PHE A 301 -19.59 0.80 -9.95
C PHE A 301 -18.79 1.90 -10.66
N SER A 302 -17.84 1.54 -11.53
CA SER A 302 -17.04 2.51 -12.30
C SER A 302 -17.90 3.37 -13.22
N PHE A 303 -18.90 2.77 -13.88
CA PHE A 303 -19.84 3.53 -14.71
C PHE A 303 -20.74 4.45 -13.91
N SER A 304 -21.25 3.98 -12.76
CA SER A 304 -22.15 4.76 -11.90
C SER A 304 -21.47 5.95 -11.23
N LEU A 305 -20.15 5.86 -11.00
CA LEU A 305 -19.38 6.96 -10.39
C LEU A 305 -19.15 8.14 -11.33
N LYS A 306 -19.09 7.93 -12.65
CA LYS A 306 -18.73 8.98 -13.64
C LYS A 306 -19.50 10.30 -13.48
N PRO A 307 -20.82 10.34 -13.36
CA PRO A 307 -21.55 11.59 -13.24
C PRO A 307 -21.24 12.33 -11.93
N PHE A 308 -20.79 11.62 -10.89
CA PHE A 308 -20.51 12.19 -9.58
C PHE A 308 -19.06 12.64 -9.41
N THR A 309 -18.16 12.25 -10.32
CA THR A 309 -16.72 12.53 -10.17
C THR A 309 -16.40 14.03 -10.07
N PRO A 310 -16.98 14.95 -10.86
CA PRO A 310 -16.70 16.39 -10.69
C PRO A 310 -17.06 16.88 -9.27
N TYR A 311 -18.20 16.43 -8.74
CA TYR A 311 -18.64 16.78 -7.38
C TYR A 311 -17.70 16.22 -6.31
N ILE A 312 -17.22 14.99 -6.49
CA ILE A 312 -16.27 14.36 -5.57
C ILE A 312 -14.96 15.15 -5.52
N PHE A 313 -14.41 15.53 -6.70
CA PHE A 313 -13.15 16.28 -6.75
C PHE A 313 -13.31 17.69 -6.20
N THR A 314 -14.40 18.37 -6.51
CA THR A 314 -14.70 19.70 -5.94
C THR A 314 -14.84 19.64 -4.42
N PHE A 315 -15.51 18.63 -3.90
CA PHE A 315 -15.71 18.46 -2.46
C PHE A 315 -14.41 18.11 -1.73
N VAL A 316 -13.60 17.20 -2.30
CA VAL A 316 -12.38 16.72 -1.65
C VAL A 316 -11.22 17.70 -1.79
N PHE A 317 -10.99 18.23 -2.99
CA PHE A 317 -9.79 19.02 -3.30
C PHE A 317 -10.07 20.50 -3.55
N GLY A 318 -11.31 20.88 -3.86
CA GLY A 318 -11.69 22.24 -4.24
C GLY A 318 -11.96 22.39 -5.74
N HIS A 319 -12.47 23.57 -6.14
CA HIS A 319 -12.89 23.85 -7.51
C HIS A 319 -11.76 23.70 -8.55
N ASP A 320 -10.55 24.04 -8.17
CA ASP A 320 -9.38 24.02 -9.06
C ASP A 320 -9.02 22.59 -9.54
N TYR A 321 -9.53 21.56 -8.86
CA TYR A 321 -9.29 20.16 -9.19
C TYR A 321 -10.44 19.49 -9.97
N VAL A 322 -11.42 20.23 -10.44
CA VAL A 322 -12.55 19.66 -11.22
C VAL A 322 -12.06 18.87 -12.43
N THR A 323 -11.01 19.35 -13.11
CA THR A 323 -10.41 18.69 -14.27
C THR A 323 -9.78 17.33 -13.93
N SER A 324 -9.43 17.07 -12.66
CA SER A 324 -8.98 15.75 -12.19
C SER A 324 -10.03 14.65 -12.41
N ALA A 325 -11.32 15.03 -12.47
CA ALA A 325 -12.39 14.09 -12.76
C ALA A 325 -12.21 13.40 -14.13
N ASN A 326 -11.69 14.11 -15.14
CA ASN A 326 -11.45 13.55 -16.46
C ASN A 326 -10.39 12.45 -16.42
N TYR A 327 -9.28 12.66 -15.68
CA TYR A 327 -8.25 11.64 -15.50
C TYR A 327 -8.76 10.45 -14.68
N TYR A 328 -9.49 10.72 -13.62
CA TYR A 328 -10.08 9.68 -12.80
C TYR A 328 -11.08 8.82 -13.57
N ASN A 329 -11.90 9.42 -14.44
CA ASN A 329 -12.85 8.72 -15.28
C ASN A 329 -12.19 7.72 -16.25
N ILE A 330 -10.91 7.92 -16.58
CA ILE A 330 -10.11 6.95 -17.33
C ILE A 330 -9.54 5.90 -16.38
N LEU A 331 -8.92 6.33 -15.28
CA LEU A 331 -8.25 5.43 -14.33
C LEU A 331 -9.22 4.45 -13.66
N VAL A 332 -10.45 4.87 -13.37
CA VAL A 332 -11.45 4.02 -12.70
C VAL A 332 -11.84 2.78 -13.52
N PHE A 333 -11.63 2.79 -14.84
CA PHE A 333 -11.82 1.58 -15.66
C PHE A 333 -10.81 0.46 -15.39
N LEU A 334 -9.70 0.75 -14.71
CA LEU A 334 -8.78 -0.26 -14.22
C LEU A 334 -9.35 -1.07 -13.04
N LEU A 335 -10.33 -0.54 -12.34
CA LEU A 335 -10.85 -1.10 -11.10
C LEU A 335 -11.42 -2.54 -11.24
N PRO A 336 -12.22 -2.88 -12.28
CA PRO A 336 -12.67 -4.24 -12.50
C PRO A 336 -11.52 -5.23 -12.70
N PHE A 337 -10.47 -4.80 -13.41
CA PHE A 337 -9.28 -5.63 -13.67
C PHE A 337 -8.48 -5.84 -12.38
N PHE A 338 -8.28 -4.80 -11.57
CA PHE A 338 -7.66 -4.94 -10.24
C PHE A 338 -8.44 -5.89 -9.33
N ALA A 339 -9.77 -5.87 -9.39
CA ALA A 339 -10.59 -6.78 -8.60
C ALA A 339 -10.35 -8.24 -8.99
N VAL A 340 -10.35 -8.55 -10.29
CA VAL A 340 -10.07 -9.91 -10.77
C VAL A 340 -8.63 -10.33 -10.48
N ASP A 341 -7.67 -9.44 -10.73
CA ASP A 341 -6.26 -9.73 -10.48
C ASP A 341 -5.96 -10.03 -9.02
N ASN A 342 -6.46 -9.21 -8.10
CA ASN A 342 -6.30 -9.43 -6.66
C ASN A 342 -6.91 -10.78 -6.23
N LEU A 343 -8.01 -11.20 -6.87
CA LEU A 343 -8.61 -12.51 -6.63
C LEU A 343 -7.72 -13.65 -7.11
N ILE A 344 -7.14 -13.53 -8.30
CA ILE A 344 -6.19 -14.50 -8.87
C ILE A 344 -4.92 -14.57 -8.00
N ASN A 345 -4.42 -13.43 -7.55
CA ASN A 345 -3.28 -13.36 -6.64
C ASN A 345 -3.57 -14.10 -5.32
N ALA A 346 -4.75 -13.91 -4.75
CA ALA A 346 -5.18 -14.64 -3.56
C ALA A 346 -5.25 -16.16 -3.82
N ALA A 347 -5.73 -16.59 -4.98
CA ALA A 347 -5.78 -17.99 -5.38
C ALA A 347 -4.36 -18.59 -5.56
N ASN A 348 -3.44 -17.86 -6.19
CA ASN A 348 -2.05 -18.26 -6.37
C ASN A 348 -1.31 -18.40 -5.03
N LEU A 349 -1.56 -17.49 -4.09
CA LEU A 349 -1.01 -17.57 -2.73
C LEU A 349 -1.54 -18.82 -2.00
N ALA A 350 -2.82 -19.14 -2.16
CA ALA A 350 -3.41 -20.34 -1.57
C ALA A 350 -2.80 -21.64 -2.12
N SER A 351 -2.50 -21.67 -3.41
CA SER A 351 -1.86 -22.81 -4.10
C SER A 351 -0.35 -22.90 -3.89
N LYS A 352 0.27 -21.96 -3.15
CA LYS A 352 1.73 -21.83 -2.93
C LYS A 352 2.53 -21.55 -4.20
N SER A 353 1.89 -21.05 -5.24
CA SER A 353 2.53 -20.74 -6.54
C SER A 353 3.11 -19.31 -6.54
N TYR A 354 4.01 -19.01 -5.60
CA TYR A 354 4.60 -17.68 -5.44
C TYR A 354 5.41 -17.21 -6.67
N TYR A 355 5.95 -18.14 -7.43
CA TYR A 355 6.73 -17.85 -8.65
C TYR A 355 5.90 -17.10 -9.70
N TYR A 356 4.66 -17.51 -9.91
CA TYR A 356 3.76 -16.86 -10.88
C TYR A 356 3.48 -15.42 -10.49
N TYR A 357 3.25 -15.14 -9.21
CA TYR A 357 3.03 -13.79 -8.72
C TYR A 357 4.21 -12.87 -9.04
N THR A 358 5.43 -13.29 -8.71
CA THR A 358 6.64 -12.50 -8.90
C THR A 358 6.97 -12.30 -10.37
N ILE A 359 6.96 -13.37 -11.17
CA ILE A 359 7.24 -13.30 -12.62
C ILE A 359 6.24 -12.37 -13.29
N LYS A 360 4.96 -12.53 -12.98
CA LYS A 360 3.89 -11.68 -13.53
C LYS A 360 4.19 -10.20 -13.31
N TRP A 361 4.39 -9.79 -12.06
CA TRP A 361 4.57 -8.36 -11.75
C TRP A 361 5.88 -7.79 -12.28
N CYS A 362 6.95 -8.58 -12.32
CA CYS A 362 8.19 -8.17 -12.98
C CYS A 362 7.98 -7.98 -14.48
N LEU A 363 7.28 -8.91 -15.16
CA LEU A 363 6.98 -8.78 -16.59
C LEU A 363 6.08 -7.57 -16.87
N VAL A 364 5.01 -7.37 -16.09
CA VAL A 364 4.10 -6.21 -16.24
C VAL A 364 4.86 -4.90 -16.10
N PHE A 365 5.72 -4.80 -15.09
CA PHE A 365 6.52 -3.60 -14.86
C PHE A 365 7.50 -3.33 -16.03
N LEU A 366 8.22 -4.36 -16.50
CA LEU A 366 9.15 -4.24 -17.63
C LEU A 366 8.43 -3.90 -18.94
N LEU A 367 7.28 -4.53 -19.20
CA LEU A 367 6.44 -4.21 -20.36
C LEU A 367 5.94 -2.76 -20.32
N CYS A 368 5.51 -2.30 -19.15
CA CYS A 368 5.08 -0.91 -18.98
C CYS A 368 6.21 0.08 -19.33
N LEU A 369 7.43 -0.16 -18.85
CA LEU A 369 8.60 0.66 -19.16
C LEU A 369 8.95 0.61 -20.65
N SER A 370 8.93 -0.57 -21.27
CA SER A 370 9.27 -0.73 -22.69
C SER A 370 8.25 -0.07 -23.61
N ILE A 371 6.96 -0.17 -23.31
CA ILE A 371 5.91 0.51 -24.09
C ILE A 371 6.04 2.02 -23.94
N TYR A 372 6.27 2.51 -22.72
CA TYR A 372 6.49 3.95 -22.49
C TYR A 372 7.67 4.47 -23.32
N SER A 373 8.81 3.76 -23.30
CA SER A 373 10.00 4.16 -24.06
C SER A 373 9.79 4.08 -25.59
N ALA A 374 9.04 3.08 -26.07
CA ALA A 374 8.79 2.89 -27.50
C ALA A 374 7.82 3.94 -28.07
N LEU A 375 6.78 4.28 -27.34
CA LEU A 375 5.77 5.25 -27.82
C LEU A 375 6.24 6.70 -27.73
N LYS A 376 7.46 6.98 -27.20
CA LYS A 376 8.01 8.33 -27.02
C LYS A 376 6.90 9.30 -26.57
N VAL A 377 6.26 9.01 -25.46
CA VAL A 377 5.11 9.79 -24.96
C VAL A 377 5.57 11.21 -24.67
N SER A 378 5.69 11.99 -25.73
CA SER A 378 5.99 13.43 -25.67
C SER A 378 4.75 14.27 -25.39
N ALA A 379 3.57 13.68 -25.52
CA ALA A 379 2.31 14.38 -25.38
C ALA A 379 1.40 13.71 -24.38
N ILE A 380 1.37 14.28 -23.18
CA ILE A 380 0.13 14.72 -22.58
C ILE A 380 -0.88 13.61 -22.30
N THR A 381 -0.85 13.08 -21.05
CA THR A 381 -2.03 12.83 -20.23
C THR A 381 -2.96 11.67 -20.59
N ALA A 382 -3.30 11.42 -21.83
CA ALA A 382 -4.24 10.34 -22.21
C ALA A 382 -3.62 8.96 -22.45
N PRO A 383 -2.38 8.83 -22.94
CA PRO A 383 -1.87 7.50 -23.33
C PRO A 383 -1.37 6.66 -22.14
N ILE A 384 -0.91 7.24 -21.03
CA ILE A 384 -0.35 6.45 -19.93
C ILE A 384 -1.43 5.58 -19.25
N PRO A 385 -2.58 6.11 -18.83
CA PRO A 385 -3.65 5.27 -18.31
C PRO A 385 -4.13 4.21 -19.31
N SER A 386 -4.22 4.54 -20.60
CA SER A 386 -4.63 3.57 -21.64
C SER A 386 -3.59 2.48 -21.87
N ILE A 387 -2.30 2.78 -21.74
CA ILE A 387 -1.21 1.79 -21.80
C ILE A 387 -1.32 0.83 -20.61
N PHE A 388 -1.56 1.36 -19.39
CA PHE A 388 -1.76 0.51 -18.22
C PHE A 388 -2.98 -0.39 -18.34
N ILE A 389 -4.09 0.12 -18.91
CA ILE A 389 -5.28 -0.67 -19.20
C ILE A 389 -4.96 -1.78 -20.21
N ALA A 390 -4.28 -1.45 -21.32
CA ALA A 390 -3.91 -2.42 -22.33
C ALA A 390 -2.99 -3.52 -21.81
N LEU A 391 -1.98 -3.17 -21.00
CA LEU A 391 -1.09 -4.13 -20.35
C LEU A 391 -1.84 -5.04 -19.38
N TYR A 392 -2.79 -4.49 -18.63
CA TYR A 392 -3.55 -5.25 -17.65
C TYR A 392 -4.55 -6.21 -18.31
N ILE A 393 -5.10 -5.85 -19.48
CA ILE A 393 -6.00 -6.71 -20.26
C ILE A 393 -5.23 -7.85 -20.92
N SER A 394 -3.97 -7.62 -21.32
CA SER A 394 -3.15 -8.63 -22.01
C SER A 394 -2.61 -9.74 -21.09
N LEU A 395 -2.77 -9.61 -19.80
CA LEU A 395 -2.37 -10.57 -18.76
C LEU A 395 -3.52 -11.45 -18.30
#